data_1f1647357e9b9fc440f0246565aad8d3
#
_entry.id   1f1647357e9b9fc440f0246565aad8d3
#
_cell.length_a   1.000
_cell.length_b   1.000
_cell.length_c   1.000
_cell.angle_alpha   90.00
_cell.angle_beta   90.00
_cell.angle_gamma   90.00
#
_symmetry.space_group_name_H-M   'P 1'
#
loop_
_entity.id
_entity.type
_entity.pdbx_description
1 polymer ?
#
loop_
_entity_poly.entity_id
_entity_poly.type
_entity_poly.pdbx_seq_one_letter_code
_entity_poly.pdbx_strand_id
1 'polypeptide(L)'
;MKYLRVTRCHVPLVLMVVVIICQIAVPALAADPLPSWREGPNKQLIIAFVEKVTTPDSPRFVDPEDRVATFDMDGTVLLEKPAYSLFAFAIPLIKAAAAVQPALLERPHVKAIVDGDMKYFAKAGKFGPEGLYATLLETHTGKTEAQYAADAHGFLFEQKHPRFQVPYAETVYQPMLEMIRYLEANSFRVYICSGSDVSFIRAMIETSIGLPVENAIGTQVMTTWIEHDSGSAFRREHAFVEPVNDEKGKPVNILRMVGKRPIIAVGNSEGDRDMLEYSDDKNAATPDLQMIVNHDDPEREYEYAVEKVNHLAAENGWQVISMKKDWERVFDFSR
;
A
#
# COMPACT_ATOMS: atom_id res chain seq x y z
N MET A 1 66.00 -46.11 -66.14
CA MET A 1 65.66 -44.69 -66.16
C MET A 1 64.17 -44.53 -66.07
N LYS A 2 63.66 -44.12 -64.88
CA LYS A 2 62.23 -43.86 -64.64
C LYS A 2 62.10 -42.40 -64.20
N TYR A 3 61.37 -41.61 -64.93
CA TYR A 3 61.11 -40.22 -64.64
C TYR A 3 60.04 -40.08 -63.56
N LEU A 4 60.36 -39.39 -62.45
CA LEU A 4 59.38 -38.96 -61.48
C LEU A 4 58.67 -37.67 -61.94
N ARG A 5 57.35 -37.70 -62.08
CA ARG A 5 56.54 -36.52 -62.32
C ARG A 5 56.18 -35.90 -60.92
N VAL A 6 56.59 -34.67 -60.73
CA VAL A 6 56.18 -33.86 -59.59
C VAL A 6 54.89 -33.15 -59.95
N THR A 7 53.78 -33.51 -59.25
CA THR A 7 52.52 -32.83 -59.37
C THR A 7 52.45 -31.65 -58.33
N ARG A 8 52.38 -30.44 -58.88
CA ARG A 8 52.15 -29.23 -58.07
C ARG A 8 50.69 -29.18 -57.57
N CYS A 9 50.46 -29.29 -56.24
CA CYS A 9 49.18 -28.96 -55.60
C CYS A 9 49.06 -27.44 -55.50
N HIS A 10 48.02 -26.89 -56.13
CA HIS A 10 47.61 -25.52 -55.91
C HIS A 10 46.58 -25.50 -54.73
N VAL A 11 46.96 -24.89 -53.62
CA VAL A 11 46.04 -24.61 -52.50
C VAL A 11 45.43 -23.24 -52.77
N PRO A 12 44.09 -23.12 -52.88
CA PRO A 12 43.43 -21.80 -52.99
C PRO A 12 43.45 -21.09 -51.64
N LEU A 13 44.04 -19.89 -51.65
CA LEU A 13 44.03 -18.98 -50.52
C LEU A 13 42.61 -18.40 -50.39
N VAL A 14 41.81 -18.94 -49.44
CA VAL A 14 40.49 -18.38 -49.09
C VAL A 14 40.73 -17.19 -48.18
N LEU A 15 40.50 -15.99 -48.72
CA LEU A 15 40.56 -14.74 -47.98
C LEU A 15 39.27 -14.64 -47.09
N MET A 16 39.41 -14.91 -45.81
CA MET A 16 38.30 -14.76 -44.83
C MET A 16 38.20 -13.29 -44.43
N VAL A 17 37.23 -12.58 -45.01
CA VAL A 17 36.90 -11.20 -44.60
C VAL A 17 36.09 -11.27 -43.31
N VAL A 18 36.72 -10.97 -42.18
CA VAL A 18 36.03 -10.81 -40.90
C VAL A 18 35.37 -9.42 -40.88
N VAL A 19 34.08 -9.37 -41.12
CA VAL A 19 33.29 -8.16 -40.94
C VAL A 19 33.03 -8.00 -39.42
N ILE A 20 33.79 -7.12 -38.76
CA ILE A 20 33.51 -6.70 -37.38
C ILE A 20 32.29 -5.77 -37.43
N ILE A 21 31.09 -6.31 -37.15
CA ILE A 21 29.91 -5.50 -36.89
C ILE A 21 30.09 -4.90 -35.52
N CYS A 22 30.52 -3.64 -35.44
CA CYS A 22 30.42 -2.85 -34.23
C CYS A 22 28.93 -2.65 -33.93
N GLN A 23 28.36 -3.46 -33.05
CA GLN A 23 27.06 -3.19 -32.48
C GLN A 23 27.20 -1.93 -31.61
N ILE A 24 26.80 -0.80 -32.15
CA ILE A 24 26.54 0.40 -31.35
C ILE A 24 25.36 0.03 -30.49
N ALA A 25 25.61 -0.32 -29.23
CA ALA A 25 24.54 -0.42 -28.21
C ALA A 25 23.96 0.97 -28.08
N VAL A 26 22.86 1.23 -28.77
CA VAL A 26 22.00 2.37 -28.46
C VAL A 26 21.52 2.12 -27.03
N PRO A 27 21.82 2.99 -26.06
CA PRO A 27 21.25 2.83 -24.73
C PRO A 27 19.73 2.79 -24.91
N ALA A 28 19.13 1.66 -24.58
CA ALA A 28 17.67 1.59 -24.48
C ALA A 28 17.27 2.70 -23.51
N LEU A 29 16.51 3.68 -23.98
CA LEU A 29 15.92 4.69 -23.08
C LEU A 29 15.22 3.87 -22.00
N ALA A 30 15.69 3.98 -20.76
CA ALA A 30 15.04 3.29 -19.65
C ALA A 30 13.58 3.68 -19.67
N ALA A 31 12.67 2.70 -19.65
CA ALA A 31 11.25 2.98 -19.65
C ALA A 31 10.93 3.84 -18.42
N ASP A 32 10.06 4.82 -18.61
CA ASP A 32 9.61 5.69 -17.51
C ASP A 32 9.07 4.83 -16.34
N PRO A 33 9.67 4.88 -15.15
CA PRO A 33 9.23 4.05 -14.02
C PRO A 33 7.89 4.47 -13.44
N LEU A 34 7.42 5.70 -13.74
CA LEU A 34 6.23 6.32 -13.18
C LEU A 34 5.32 6.90 -14.28
N PRO A 35 4.85 6.07 -15.25
CA PRO A 35 4.16 6.56 -16.44
C PRO A 35 2.79 7.20 -16.16
N SER A 36 2.15 6.90 -15.02
CA SER A 36 0.89 7.55 -14.60
C SER A 36 1.11 8.83 -13.78
N TRP A 37 2.35 9.23 -13.56
CA TRP A 37 2.71 10.52 -12.99
C TRP A 37 2.99 11.52 -14.12
N ARG A 38 2.49 12.74 -13.96
CA ARG A 38 2.85 13.85 -14.85
C ARG A 38 4.30 14.24 -14.66
N GLU A 39 4.94 14.71 -15.73
CA GLU A 39 6.26 15.34 -15.59
C GLU A 39 6.15 16.58 -14.70
N GLY A 40 6.92 16.56 -13.61
CA GLY A 40 6.85 17.63 -12.60
C GLY A 40 7.74 17.39 -11.39
N PRO A 41 7.72 18.32 -10.45
CA PRO A 41 8.61 18.29 -9.29
C PRO A 41 8.51 17.02 -8.45
N ASN A 42 7.30 16.52 -8.20
CA ASN A 42 7.09 15.33 -7.36
C ASN A 42 7.61 14.04 -8.02
N LYS A 43 7.35 13.83 -9.33
CA LYS A 43 7.92 12.70 -10.06
C LYS A 43 9.45 12.73 -10.03
N GLN A 44 10.04 13.89 -10.31
CA GLN A 44 11.49 14.09 -10.29
C GLN A 44 12.07 13.88 -8.89
N LEU A 45 11.38 14.37 -7.85
CA LEU A 45 11.79 14.19 -6.46
C LEU A 45 11.86 12.71 -6.08
N ILE A 46 10.82 11.92 -6.41
CA ILE A 46 10.79 10.47 -6.13
C ILE A 46 11.97 9.78 -6.83
N ILE A 47 12.16 10.03 -8.13
CA ILE A 47 13.25 9.41 -8.91
C ILE A 47 14.61 9.81 -8.34
N ALA A 48 14.84 11.11 -8.13
CA ALA A 48 16.10 11.62 -7.60
C ALA A 48 16.40 11.12 -6.17
N PHE A 49 15.38 10.97 -5.33
CA PHE A 49 15.53 10.40 -4.00
C PHE A 49 15.99 8.94 -4.07
N VAL A 50 15.31 8.12 -4.87
CA VAL A 50 15.67 6.70 -5.06
C VAL A 50 17.08 6.58 -5.62
N GLU A 51 17.43 7.29 -6.69
CA GLU A 51 18.78 7.30 -7.26
C GLU A 51 19.84 7.68 -6.21
N LYS A 52 19.58 8.72 -5.42
CA LYS A 52 20.48 9.22 -4.38
C LYS A 52 20.80 8.17 -3.32
N VAL A 53 19.81 7.37 -2.88
CA VAL A 53 19.98 6.38 -1.82
C VAL A 53 20.38 5.00 -2.34
N THR A 54 20.32 4.77 -3.65
CA THR A 54 20.64 3.46 -4.25
C THR A 54 21.93 3.44 -5.05
N THR A 55 22.45 4.61 -5.47
CA THR A 55 23.71 4.70 -6.21
C THR A 55 24.88 4.31 -5.31
N PRO A 56 25.65 3.27 -5.67
CA PRO A 56 26.88 2.94 -4.95
C PRO A 56 27.84 4.15 -4.91
N ASP A 57 28.58 4.28 -3.83
CA ASP A 57 29.52 5.40 -3.57
C ASP A 57 28.86 6.79 -3.41
N SER A 58 27.52 6.89 -3.46
CA SER A 58 26.84 8.10 -3.05
C SER A 58 27.08 8.37 -1.56
N PRO A 59 27.37 9.62 -1.14
CA PRO A 59 27.48 9.96 0.29
C PRO A 59 26.17 9.80 1.05
N ARG A 60 25.09 9.50 0.34
CA ARG A 60 23.75 9.26 0.86
C ARG A 60 23.23 7.85 0.55
N PHE A 61 24.13 6.94 0.16
CA PHE A 61 23.78 5.55 -0.04
C PHE A 61 23.20 4.93 1.23
N VAL A 62 22.13 4.17 1.06
CA VAL A 62 21.49 3.41 2.13
C VAL A 62 21.55 1.94 1.76
N ASP A 63 22.00 1.10 2.68
CA ASP A 63 22.06 -0.34 2.43
C ASP A 63 20.66 -0.91 2.11
N PRO A 64 20.53 -1.89 1.19
CA PRO A 64 19.23 -2.46 0.82
C PRO A 64 18.41 -2.94 2.02
N GLU A 65 19.06 -3.48 3.04
CA GLU A 65 18.39 -3.94 4.26
C GLU A 65 17.78 -2.80 5.10
N ASP A 66 18.19 -1.54 4.90
CA ASP A 66 17.68 -0.35 5.57
C ASP A 66 16.72 0.48 4.71
N ARG A 67 16.54 0.11 3.43
CA ARG A 67 15.57 0.75 2.54
C ARG A 67 14.16 0.28 2.86
N VAL A 68 13.51 0.92 3.79
CA VAL A 68 12.13 0.64 4.20
C VAL A 68 11.22 1.78 3.78
N ALA A 69 10.08 1.43 3.15
CA ALA A 69 9.02 2.37 2.80
C ALA A 69 7.70 1.91 3.41
N THR A 70 6.91 2.84 3.93
CA THR A 70 5.56 2.59 4.46
C THR A 70 4.54 3.47 3.77
N PHE A 71 3.43 2.85 3.39
CA PHE A 71 2.29 3.52 2.75
C PHE A 71 1.05 3.26 3.58
N ASP A 72 0.28 4.30 3.89
CA ASP A 72 -1.09 4.09 4.30
C ASP A 72 -1.90 3.44 3.15
N MET A 73 -3.04 2.82 3.47
CA MET A 73 -3.88 2.16 2.47
C MET A 73 -5.02 3.06 2.00
N ASP A 74 -5.97 3.31 2.87
CA ASP A 74 -7.22 4.00 2.53
C ASP A 74 -6.97 5.50 2.30
N GLY A 75 -7.22 5.99 1.09
CA GLY A 75 -6.89 7.37 0.66
C GLY A 75 -5.46 7.58 0.20
N THR A 76 -4.57 6.58 0.35
CA THR A 76 -3.17 6.67 -0.11
C THR A 76 -2.88 5.73 -1.26
N VAL A 77 -3.20 4.45 -1.12
CA VAL A 77 -3.04 3.43 -2.17
C VAL A 77 -4.39 2.96 -2.71
N LEU A 78 -5.42 2.96 -1.88
CA LEU A 78 -6.78 2.52 -2.19
C LEU A 78 -7.77 3.68 -1.97
N LEU A 79 -8.77 3.78 -2.81
CA LEU A 79 -9.86 4.76 -2.67
C LEU A 79 -10.61 4.57 -1.33
N GLU A 80 -10.83 5.66 -0.59
CA GLU A 80 -11.50 5.62 0.73
C GLU A 80 -12.93 6.18 0.75
N LYS A 81 -13.38 6.86 -0.30
CA LYS A 81 -14.71 7.49 -0.36
C LYS A 81 -15.70 6.65 -1.18
N PRO A 82 -17.03 6.69 -0.86
CA PRO A 82 -17.69 7.54 0.15
C PRO A 82 -17.50 7.06 1.60
N ALA A 83 -16.95 5.87 1.81
CA ALA A 83 -16.60 5.29 3.10
C ALA A 83 -15.38 4.40 2.95
N TYR A 84 -14.57 4.28 3.99
CA TYR A 84 -13.48 3.32 4.04
C TYR A 84 -13.98 1.93 3.64
N SER A 85 -13.20 1.21 2.84
CA SER A 85 -13.56 -0.12 2.33
C SER A 85 -13.91 -1.10 3.46
N LEU A 86 -13.18 -1.06 4.57
CA LEU A 86 -13.45 -1.87 5.76
C LEU A 86 -14.83 -1.55 6.38
N PHE A 87 -15.26 -0.28 6.42
CA PHE A 87 -16.59 0.07 6.93
C PHE A 87 -17.71 -0.28 5.93
N ALA A 88 -17.45 -0.17 4.64
CA ALA A 88 -18.39 -0.64 3.62
C ALA A 88 -18.63 -2.15 3.74
N PHE A 89 -17.61 -2.92 4.12
CA PHE A 89 -17.73 -4.34 4.47
C PHE A 89 -18.44 -4.58 5.79
N ALA A 90 -18.09 -3.84 6.86
CA ALA A 90 -18.55 -4.09 8.22
C ALA A 90 -20.01 -3.69 8.47
N ILE A 91 -20.45 -2.54 7.94
CA ILE A 91 -21.78 -1.98 8.22
C ILE A 91 -22.93 -2.94 7.85
N PRO A 92 -22.96 -3.57 6.65
CA PRO A 92 -24.00 -4.54 6.33
C PRO A 92 -23.98 -5.77 7.26
N LEU A 93 -22.82 -6.24 7.67
CA LEU A 93 -22.67 -7.38 8.59
C LEU A 93 -23.23 -7.04 9.99
N ILE A 94 -22.92 -5.85 10.52
CA ILE A 94 -23.44 -5.38 11.80
C ILE A 94 -24.97 -5.29 11.77
N LYS A 95 -25.53 -4.70 10.70
CA LYS A 95 -26.99 -4.59 10.52
C LYS A 95 -27.64 -5.97 10.45
N ALA A 96 -27.06 -6.91 9.72
CA ALA A 96 -27.56 -8.27 9.62
C ALA A 96 -27.49 -9.00 10.97
N ALA A 97 -26.39 -8.86 11.72
CA ALA A 97 -26.23 -9.43 13.04
C ALA A 97 -27.26 -8.87 14.05
N ALA A 98 -27.48 -7.55 14.06
CA ALA A 98 -28.45 -6.90 14.94
C ALA A 98 -29.91 -7.30 14.60
N ALA A 99 -30.21 -7.59 13.34
CA ALA A 99 -31.54 -8.09 12.93
C ALA A 99 -31.83 -9.50 13.47
N VAL A 100 -30.80 -10.35 13.57
CA VAL A 100 -30.91 -11.72 14.11
C VAL A 100 -30.81 -11.73 15.65
N GLN A 101 -29.99 -10.83 16.21
CA GLN A 101 -29.73 -10.72 17.64
C GLN A 101 -30.02 -9.30 18.13
N PRO A 102 -31.28 -8.94 18.41
CA PRO A 102 -31.67 -7.57 18.80
C PRO A 102 -30.99 -7.04 20.08
N ALA A 103 -30.52 -7.91 20.97
CA ALA A 103 -29.74 -7.53 22.15
C ALA A 103 -28.45 -6.75 21.81
N LEU A 104 -27.90 -6.89 20.57
CA LEU A 104 -26.78 -6.09 20.11
C LEU A 104 -27.11 -4.58 20.05
N LEU A 105 -28.37 -4.20 19.89
CA LEU A 105 -28.84 -2.80 19.90
C LEU A 105 -28.75 -2.12 21.29
N GLU A 106 -28.50 -2.90 22.33
CA GLU A 106 -28.21 -2.35 23.67
C GLU A 106 -26.78 -1.74 23.72
N ARG A 107 -25.92 -2.07 22.76
CA ARG A 107 -24.59 -1.48 22.59
C ARG A 107 -24.71 -0.17 21.82
N PRO A 108 -24.33 1.00 22.40
CA PRO A 108 -24.58 2.31 21.77
C PRO A 108 -23.91 2.45 20.38
N HIS A 109 -22.69 1.93 20.20
CA HIS A 109 -21.96 1.97 18.93
C HIS A 109 -22.63 1.10 17.84
N VAL A 110 -23.17 -0.08 18.19
CA VAL A 110 -23.94 -0.91 17.26
C VAL A 110 -25.22 -0.22 16.85
N LYS A 111 -25.95 0.35 17.81
CA LYS A 111 -27.18 1.11 17.55
C LYS A 111 -26.89 2.29 16.63
N ALA A 112 -25.82 3.03 16.85
CA ALA A 112 -25.43 4.16 16.01
C ALA A 112 -25.18 3.72 14.55
N ILE A 113 -24.51 2.58 14.32
CA ILE A 113 -24.29 2.03 12.97
C ILE A 113 -25.63 1.63 12.32
N VAL A 114 -26.51 0.97 13.06
CA VAL A 114 -27.80 0.51 12.52
C VAL A 114 -28.69 1.70 12.14
N ASP A 115 -28.74 2.73 12.99
CA ASP A 115 -29.51 3.95 12.78
C ASP A 115 -28.86 4.91 11.77
N GLY A 116 -27.59 4.69 11.40
CA GLY A 116 -26.83 5.60 10.52
C GLY A 116 -26.39 6.89 11.22
N ASP A 117 -26.37 6.91 12.55
CA ASP A 117 -25.94 8.07 13.35
C ASP A 117 -24.41 8.14 13.46
N MET A 118 -23.76 8.58 12.40
CA MET A 118 -22.30 8.77 12.40
C MET A 118 -21.84 9.93 13.32
N LYS A 119 -22.76 10.82 13.75
CA LYS A 119 -22.42 11.89 14.72
C LYS A 119 -22.13 11.33 16.11
N TYR A 120 -22.64 10.15 16.45
CA TYR A 120 -22.29 9.44 17.66
C TYR A 120 -20.76 9.29 17.80
N PHE A 121 -20.08 8.86 16.73
CA PHE A 121 -18.63 8.63 16.75
C PHE A 121 -17.81 9.92 16.80
N ALA A 122 -18.37 11.06 16.39
CA ALA A 122 -17.71 12.35 16.59
C ALA A 122 -17.56 12.68 18.09
N LYS A 123 -18.46 12.13 18.96
CA LYS A 123 -18.43 12.31 20.41
C LYS A 123 -17.75 11.13 21.12
N ALA A 124 -18.04 9.89 20.71
CA ALA A 124 -17.45 8.67 21.30
C ALA A 124 -15.97 8.49 20.94
N GLY A 125 -15.53 9.09 19.84
CA GLY A 125 -14.17 8.97 19.33
C GLY A 125 -13.93 7.72 18.51
N LYS A 126 -12.68 7.54 18.11
CA LYS A 126 -12.23 6.36 17.35
C LYS A 126 -11.99 5.16 18.27
N PHE A 127 -11.32 5.39 19.39
CA PHE A 127 -10.81 4.37 20.30
C PHE A 127 -11.74 4.15 21.52
N GLY A 128 -11.48 3.08 22.24
CA GLY A 128 -12.24 2.71 23.42
C GLY A 128 -13.42 1.77 23.15
N PRO A 129 -14.12 1.30 24.20
CA PRO A 129 -15.08 0.20 24.11
C PRO A 129 -16.35 0.51 23.33
N GLU A 130 -16.65 1.79 23.10
CA GLU A 130 -17.80 2.28 22.33
C GLU A 130 -17.38 3.14 21.15
N GLY A 131 -16.10 3.22 20.86
CA GLY A 131 -15.53 3.96 19.74
C GLY A 131 -15.76 3.30 18.39
N LEU A 132 -15.33 3.98 17.35
CA LEU A 132 -15.51 3.50 15.97
C LEU A 132 -14.85 2.12 15.74
N TYR A 133 -13.66 1.90 16.29
CA TYR A 133 -12.96 0.61 16.16
C TYR A 133 -13.71 -0.54 16.87
N ALA A 134 -14.39 -0.29 17.98
CA ALA A 134 -15.17 -1.32 18.66
C ALA A 134 -16.25 -1.95 17.75
N THR A 135 -16.80 -1.18 16.79
CA THR A 135 -17.78 -1.70 15.84
C THR A 135 -17.22 -2.82 14.96
N LEU A 136 -15.91 -2.80 14.68
CA LEU A 136 -15.28 -3.81 13.84
C LEU A 136 -15.23 -5.18 14.52
N LEU A 137 -15.14 -5.22 15.86
CA LEU A 137 -15.16 -6.46 16.63
C LEU A 137 -16.50 -7.20 16.49
N GLU A 138 -17.59 -6.48 16.24
CA GLU A 138 -18.93 -7.07 16.08
C GLU A 138 -19.10 -7.89 14.80
N THR A 139 -18.22 -7.71 13.82
CA THR A 139 -18.35 -8.34 12.51
C THR A 139 -17.70 -9.71 12.42
N HIS A 140 -16.76 -10.02 13.32
CA HIS A 140 -15.88 -11.18 13.14
C HIS A 140 -15.63 -11.98 14.42
N THR A 141 -16.07 -11.53 15.60
CA THR A 141 -15.91 -12.27 16.85
C THR A 141 -16.50 -13.67 16.75
N GLY A 142 -15.71 -14.67 17.12
CA GLY A 142 -16.08 -16.07 17.04
C GLY A 142 -15.86 -16.75 15.68
N LYS A 143 -15.63 -16.00 14.58
CA LYS A 143 -15.20 -16.59 13.31
C LYS A 143 -13.74 -17.07 13.39
N THR A 144 -13.39 -18.01 12.54
CA THR A 144 -11.96 -18.30 12.31
C THR A 144 -11.31 -17.25 11.41
N GLU A 145 -9.98 -17.13 11.47
CA GLU A 145 -9.22 -16.27 10.55
C GLU A 145 -9.51 -16.60 9.09
N ALA A 146 -9.60 -17.90 8.76
CA ALA A 146 -9.91 -18.33 7.39
C ALA A 146 -11.32 -17.91 6.94
N GLN A 147 -12.31 -17.99 7.82
CA GLN A 147 -13.68 -17.53 7.52
C GLN A 147 -13.71 -16.01 7.31
N TYR A 148 -13.06 -15.25 8.17
CA TYR A 148 -13.00 -13.79 8.01
C TYR A 148 -12.27 -13.37 6.73
N ALA A 149 -11.14 -14.00 6.44
CA ALA A 149 -10.38 -13.73 5.21
C ALA A 149 -11.20 -14.06 3.95
N ALA A 150 -11.98 -15.14 3.96
CA ALA A 150 -12.86 -15.49 2.85
C ALA A 150 -14.00 -14.46 2.67
N ASP A 151 -14.62 -14.01 3.76
CA ASP A 151 -15.67 -12.98 3.73
C ASP A 151 -15.11 -11.64 3.21
N ALA A 152 -13.93 -11.24 3.69
CA ALA A 152 -13.25 -10.02 3.25
C ALA A 152 -12.88 -10.09 1.77
N HIS A 153 -12.33 -11.22 1.31
CA HIS A 153 -12.01 -11.46 -0.09
C HIS A 153 -13.27 -11.38 -0.98
N GLY A 154 -14.35 -12.08 -0.59
CA GLY A 154 -15.62 -12.01 -1.32
C GLY A 154 -16.15 -10.57 -1.44
N PHE A 155 -16.11 -9.80 -0.35
CA PHE A 155 -16.48 -8.39 -0.41
C PHE A 155 -15.60 -7.60 -1.37
N LEU A 156 -14.27 -7.69 -1.22
CA LEU A 156 -13.31 -6.88 -1.97
C LEU A 156 -13.37 -7.13 -3.48
N PHE A 157 -13.56 -8.38 -3.90
CA PHE A 157 -13.49 -8.78 -5.31
C PHE A 157 -14.86 -8.93 -6.00
N GLU A 158 -15.96 -9.06 -5.25
CA GLU A 158 -17.30 -9.24 -5.81
C GLU A 158 -18.18 -8.00 -5.65
N GLN A 159 -18.04 -7.25 -4.54
CA GLN A 159 -18.83 -6.04 -4.32
C GLN A 159 -18.26 -4.86 -5.10
N LYS A 160 -19.16 -4.11 -5.75
CA LYS A 160 -18.79 -2.99 -6.59
C LYS A 160 -18.84 -1.67 -5.83
N HIS A 161 -17.80 -0.86 -6.04
CA HIS A 161 -17.77 0.50 -5.56
C HIS A 161 -18.93 1.33 -6.14
N PRO A 162 -19.71 2.09 -5.33
CA PRO A 162 -20.95 2.71 -5.78
C PRO A 162 -20.79 3.74 -6.92
N ARG A 163 -19.67 4.48 -6.95
CA ARG A 163 -19.40 5.46 -8.01
C ARG A 163 -18.82 4.81 -9.27
N PHE A 164 -17.81 3.96 -9.11
CA PHE A 164 -17.01 3.47 -10.23
C PHE A 164 -17.50 2.14 -10.83
N GLN A 165 -18.37 1.41 -10.12
CA GLN A 165 -18.97 0.15 -10.57
C GLN A 165 -17.95 -0.97 -10.90
N VAL A 166 -16.75 -0.86 -10.36
CA VAL A 166 -15.70 -1.89 -10.33
C VAL A 166 -15.59 -2.49 -8.94
N PRO A 167 -15.03 -3.70 -8.76
CA PRO A 167 -14.72 -4.25 -7.44
C PRO A 167 -13.92 -3.28 -6.56
N TYR A 168 -14.14 -3.31 -5.24
CA TYR A 168 -13.36 -2.47 -4.32
C TYR A 168 -11.85 -2.72 -4.47
N ALA A 169 -11.45 -3.97 -4.66
CA ALA A 169 -10.05 -4.35 -4.87
C ALA A 169 -9.39 -3.76 -6.12
N GLU A 170 -10.17 -3.26 -7.07
CA GLU A 170 -9.68 -2.60 -8.29
C GLU A 170 -9.56 -1.07 -8.14
N THR A 171 -10.05 -0.49 -7.03
CA THR A 171 -9.98 0.96 -6.80
C THR A 171 -8.64 1.43 -6.25
N VAL A 172 -7.57 0.77 -6.66
CA VAL A 172 -6.18 1.11 -6.29
C VAL A 172 -5.66 2.22 -7.20
N TYR A 173 -4.98 3.20 -6.62
CA TYR A 173 -4.40 4.31 -7.37
C TYR A 173 -3.19 3.85 -8.18
N GLN A 174 -3.31 3.92 -9.50
CA GLN A 174 -2.27 3.47 -10.42
C GLN A 174 -0.90 4.15 -10.20
N PRO A 175 -0.82 5.48 -9.95
CA PRO A 175 0.47 6.12 -9.67
C PRO A 175 1.16 5.56 -8.42
N MET A 176 0.40 5.19 -7.40
CA MET A 176 0.96 4.61 -6.18
C MET A 176 1.45 3.18 -6.40
N LEU A 177 0.76 2.38 -7.20
CA LEU A 177 1.26 1.06 -7.61
C LEU A 177 2.58 1.16 -8.37
N GLU A 178 2.71 2.15 -9.26
CA GLU A 178 3.95 2.40 -9.99
C GLU A 178 5.09 2.81 -9.05
N MET A 179 4.81 3.69 -8.08
CA MET A 179 5.79 4.07 -7.07
C MET A 179 6.24 2.87 -6.22
N ILE A 180 5.30 2.04 -5.75
CA ILE A 180 5.61 0.82 -5.00
C ILE A 180 6.52 -0.10 -5.83
N ARG A 181 6.15 -0.41 -7.08
CA ARG A 181 6.94 -1.26 -7.97
C ARG A 181 8.33 -0.68 -8.26
N TYR A 182 8.42 0.63 -8.44
CA TYR A 182 9.69 1.32 -8.65
C TYR A 182 10.59 1.21 -7.41
N LEU A 183 10.04 1.35 -6.21
CA LEU A 183 10.77 1.15 -4.96
C LEU A 183 11.25 -0.30 -4.80
N GLU A 184 10.40 -1.30 -5.05
CA GLU A 184 10.78 -2.71 -4.99
C GLU A 184 11.88 -3.06 -6.00
N ALA A 185 11.78 -2.54 -7.24
CA ALA A 185 12.82 -2.71 -8.27
C ALA A 185 14.18 -2.11 -7.86
N ASN A 186 14.17 -1.16 -6.92
CA ASN A 186 15.35 -0.53 -6.32
C ASN A 186 15.69 -1.09 -4.92
N SER A 187 15.22 -2.31 -4.63
CA SER A 187 15.52 -3.06 -3.39
C SER A 187 15.01 -2.39 -2.12
N PHE A 188 13.90 -1.67 -2.19
CA PHE A 188 13.16 -1.27 -1.01
C PHE A 188 12.25 -2.40 -0.53
N ARG A 189 12.09 -2.52 0.79
CA ARG A 189 11.04 -3.29 1.42
C ARG A 189 9.85 -2.37 1.66
N VAL A 190 8.76 -2.60 0.94
CA VAL A 190 7.56 -1.77 1.00
C VAL A 190 6.51 -2.43 1.87
N TYR A 191 5.89 -1.66 2.77
CA TYR A 191 4.84 -2.12 3.67
C TYR A 191 3.60 -1.23 3.54
N ILE A 192 2.43 -1.86 3.58
CA ILE A 192 1.15 -1.16 3.77
C ILE A 192 0.90 -1.05 5.28
N CYS A 193 0.71 0.17 5.79
CA CYS A 193 0.51 0.45 7.20
C CYS A 193 -0.83 1.18 7.41
N SER A 194 -1.90 0.44 7.63
CA SER A 194 -3.28 0.95 7.66
C SER A 194 -3.97 0.74 9.00
N GLY A 195 -4.90 1.63 9.36
CA GLY A 195 -5.84 1.44 10.46
C GLY A 195 -6.78 0.26 10.27
N SER A 196 -6.94 -0.23 9.05
CA SER A 196 -7.77 -1.38 8.71
C SER A 196 -7.26 -2.67 9.36
N ASP A 197 -8.17 -3.64 9.54
CA ASP A 197 -7.84 -4.97 10.04
C ASP A 197 -6.78 -5.65 9.15
N VAL A 198 -5.74 -6.20 9.76
CA VAL A 198 -4.61 -6.79 9.02
C VAL A 198 -5.03 -7.93 8.09
N SER A 199 -6.02 -8.74 8.48
CA SER A 199 -6.52 -9.83 7.64
C SER A 199 -7.38 -9.34 6.48
N PHE A 200 -8.04 -8.18 6.65
CA PHE A 200 -8.72 -7.48 5.55
C PHE A 200 -7.71 -6.96 4.51
N ILE A 201 -6.61 -6.36 4.95
CA ILE A 201 -5.53 -5.92 4.05
C ILE A 201 -4.94 -7.12 3.31
N ARG A 202 -4.63 -8.20 4.03
CA ARG A 202 -4.07 -9.44 3.47
C ARG A 202 -4.96 -10.11 2.43
N ALA A 203 -6.28 -9.93 2.54
CA ALA A 203 -7.23 -10.47 1.56
C ALA A 203 -7.07 -9.88 0.14
N MET A 204 -6.40 -8.74 -0.02
CA MET A 204 -6.24 -8.09 -1.33
C MET A 204 -4.79 -7.71 -1.69
N ILE A 205 -3.88 -7.64 -0.72
CA ILE A 205 -2.56 -7.03 -0.90
C ILE A 205 -1.75 -7.67 -2.06
N GLU A 206 -1.75 -9.01 -2.17
CA GLU A 206 -1.02 -9.69 -3.24
C GLU A 206 -1.64 -9.44 -4.62
N THR A 207 -2.96 -9.58 -4.72
CA THR A 207 -3.65 -9.48 -6.01
C THR A 207 -3.77 -8.04 -6.50
N SER A 208 -4.06 -7.09 -5.61
CA SER A 208 -4.37 -5.71 -5.98
C SER A 208 -3.16 -4.79 -5.94
N ILE A 209 -2.20 -5.03 -5.03
CA ILE A 209 -1.04 -4.16 -4.84
C ILE A 209 0.23 -4.83 -5.37
N GLY A 210 0.33 -6.15 -5.25
CA GLY A 210 1.48 -6.95 -5.69
C GLY A 210 2.51 -7.18 -4.59
N LEU A 211 2.21 -6.85 -3.32
CA LEU A 211 3.09 -7.06 -2.18
C LEU A 211 2.75 -8.37 -1.45
N PRO A 212 3.74 -9.08 -0.86
CA PRO A 212 3.50 -10.24 -0.03
C PRO A 212 2.58 -9.97 1.17
N VAL A 213 1.83 -10.96 1.63
CA VAL A 213 0.88 -10.81 2.76
C VAL A 213 1.54 -10.37 4.07
N GLU A 214 2.79 -10.74 4.30
CA GLU A 214 3.59 -10.32 5.45
C GLU A 214 3.96 -8.83 5.45
N ASN A 215 3.82 -8.15 4.31
CA ASN A 215 4.06 -6.71 4.19
C ASN A 215 2.84 -5.86 4.61
N ALA A 216 1.78 -6.50 5.09
CA ALA A 216 0.63 -5.83 5.68
C ALA A 216 0.86 -5.54 7.18
N ILE A 217 0.85 -4.27 7.56
CA ILE A 217 0.81 -3.79 8.94
C ILE A 217 -0.58 -3.18 9.17
N GLY A 218 -1.40 -3.81 9.98
CA GLY A 218 -2.78 -3.41 10.22
C GLY A 218 -3.16 -3.56 11.68
N THR A 219 -4.37 -3.14 12.01
CA THR A 219 -4.98 -3.41 13.31
C THR A 219 -5.14 -4.91 13.49
N GLN A 220 -4.59 -5.45 14.56
CA GLN A 220 -4.63 -6.87 14.85
C GLN A 220 -5.74 -7.18 15.86
N VAL A 221 -6.48 -8.25 15.57
CA VAL A 221 -7.46 -8.82 16.51
C VAL A 221 -6.78 -9.95 17.28
N MET A 222 -7.08 -10.06 18.57
CA MET A 222 -6.62 -11.20 19.37
C MET A 222 -7.21 -12.51 18.83
N THR A 223 -6.39 -13.54 18.78
CA THR A 223 -6.79 -14.87 18.31
C THR A 223 -6.45 -15.93 19.33
N THR A 224 -7.28 -16.97 19.39
CA THR A 224 -7.06 -18.17 20.18
C THR A 224 -6.88 -19.37 19.25
N TRP A 225 -5.84 -20.15 19.48
CA TRP A 225 -5.69 -21.45 18.83
C TRP A 225 -6.75 -22.40 19.33
N ILE A 226 -7.50 -23.00 18.42
CA ILE A 226 -8.55 -23.97 18.72
C ILE A 226 -8.31 -25.26 17.94
N GLU A 227 -8.62 -26.39 18.57
CA GLU A 227 -8.50 -27.74 17.99
C GLU A 227 -9.89 -28.37 17.88
N HIS A 228 -10.12 -29.08 16.79
CA HIS A 228 -11.32 -29.85 16.52
C HIS A 228 -10.93 -31.20 15.93
N ASP A 229 -11.86 -32.15 15.86
CA ASP A 229 -11.66 -33.44 15.23
C ASP A 229 -11.28 -33.33 13.74
N SER A 230 -11.67 -32.26 13.09
CA SER A 230 -11.39 -31.97 11.67
C SER A 230 -10.11 -31.15 11.42
N GLY A 231 -9.36 -30.78 12.46
CA GLY A 231 -8.14 -29.96 12.37
C GLY A 231 -8.09 -28.81 13.37
N SER A 232 -7.24 -27.84 13.13
CA SER A 232 -7.03 -26.71 14.01
C SER A 232 -7.21 -25.37 13.27
N ALA A 233 -7.53 -24.32 14.02
CA ALA A 233 -7.76 -22.98 13.48
C ALA A 233 -7.42 -21.89 14.52
N PHE A 234 -7.29 -20.65 14.05
CA PHE A 234 -7.30 -19.48 14.91
C PHE A 234 -8.72 -18.89 14.95
N ARG A 235 -9.30 -18.79 16.14
CA ARG A 235 -10.57 -18.13 16.38
C ARG A 235 -10.31 -16.66 16.76
N ARG A 236 -11.03 -15.75 16.16
CA ARG A 236 -10.97 -14.30 16.42
C ARG A 236 -11.74 -13.99 17.70
N GLU A 237 -11.12 -13.23 18.60
CA GLU A 237 -11.69 -12.82 19.87
C GLU A 237 -12.29 -11.39 19.80
N HIS A 238 -13.08 -11.03 20.80
CA HIS A 238 -13.67 -9.67 20.91
C HIS A 238 -12.71 -8.69 21.56
N ALA A 239 -11.49 -8.62 21.06
CA ALA A 239 -10.43 -7.74 21.56
C ALA A 239 -9.37 -7.47 20.50
N PHE A 240 -8.77 -6.29 20.55
CA PHE A 240 -7.60 -5.94 19.73
C PHE A 240 -6.28 -6.28 20.45
N VAL A 241 -5.24 -6.48 19.66
CA VAL A 241 -3.85 -6.43 20.11
C VAL A 241 -3.43 -4.97 20.10
N GLU A 242 -3.31 -4.38 21.28
CA GLU A 242 -2.98 -2.96 21.41
C GLU A 242 -1.51 -2.63 21.08
N PRO A 243 -1.24 -1.45 20.53
CA PRO A 243 -2.22 -0.45 20.11
C PRO A 243 -2.87 -0.80 18.76
N VAL A 244 -4.12 -0.33 18.56
CA VAL A 244 -4.74 -0.25 17.25
C VAL A 244 -3.81 0.48 16.29
N ASN A 245 -3.71 0.04 15.02
CA ASN A 245 -2.73 0.55 14.05
C ASN A 245 -3.18 1.87 13.38
N ASP A 246 -3.57 2.85 14.18
CA ASP A 246 -3.96 4.20 13.74
C ASP A 246 -3.23 5.24 14.61
N GLU A 247 -2.97 6.42 14.07
CA GLU A 247 -2.26 7.49 14.77
C GLU A 247 -0.93 6.97 15.38
N LYS A 248 -0.73 7.17 16.68
CA LYS A 248 0.45 6.70 17.44
C LYS A 248 0.67 5.19 17.41
N GLY A 249 -0.35 4.42 17.06
CA GLY A 249 -0.23 2.98 16.88
C GLY A 249 0.61 2.58 15.67
N LYS A 250 0.58 3.39 14.58
CA LYS A 250 1.33 3.10 13.37
C LYS A 250 2.84 2.95 13.61
N PRO A 251 3.56 3.93 14.20
CA PRO A 251 5.00 3.79 14.47
C PRO A 251 5.32 2.63 15.43
N VAL A 252 4.46 2.36 16.42
CA VAL A 252 4.66 1.24 17.35
C VAL A 252 4.60 -0.09 16.61
N ASN A 253 3.61 -0.28 15.74
CA ASN A 253 3.46 -1.52 14.98
C ASN A 253 4.50 -1.66 13.85
N ILE A 254 4.92 -0.56 13.23
CA ILE A 254 6.08 -0.57 12.31
C ILE A 254 7.32 -1.07 13.06
N LEU A 255 7.62 -0.54 14.24
CA LEU A 255 8.75 -0.99 15.06
C LEU A 255 8.64 -2.49 15.39
N ARG A 256 7.45 -2.97 15.78
CA ARG A 256 7.21 -4.38 16.14
C ARG A 256 7.40 -5.34 14.97
N MET A 257 6.89 -4.97 13.79
CA MET A 257 6.81 -5.88 12.65
C MET A 257 8.01 -5.78 11.71
N VAL A 258 8.57 -4.58 11.57
CA VAL A 258 9.68 -4.32 10.65
C VAL A 258 11.02 -4.23 11.38
N GLY A 259 11.03 -3.68 12.60
CA GLY A 259 12.23 -3.50 13.42
C GLY A 259 13.17 -2.39 12.94
N LYS A 260 12.77 -1.66 11.88
CA LYS A 260 13.56 -0.58 11.28
C LYS A 260 12.68 0.65 11.03
N ARG A 261 13.29 1.82 11.09
CA ARG A 261 12.64 3.10 10.75
C ARG A 261 12.51 3.19 9.22
N PRO A 262 11.33 3.52 8.67
CA PRO A 262 11.20 3.80 7.24
C PRO A 262 11.99 5.04 6.85
N ILE A 263 12.51 5.05 5.63
CA ILE A 263 13.10 6.25 5.01
C ILE A 263 12.16 6.89 3.97
N ILE A 264 11.05 6.22 3.68
CA ILE A 264 9.93 6.79 2.93
C ILE A 264 8.65 6.50 3.70
N ALA A 265 7.81 7.51 3.87
CA ALA A 265 6.45 7.33 4.36
C ALA A 265 5.47 8.14 3.52
N VAL A 266 4.35 7.52 3.15
CA VAL A 266 3.29 8.16 2.36
C VAL A 266 1.95 7.94 3.05
N GLY A 267 1.19 9.02 3.24
CA GLY A 267 -0.14 9.01 3.85
C GLY A 267 -1.06 10.01 3.17
N ASN A 268 -2.27 10.22 3.73
CA ASN A 268 -3.23 11.18 3.19
C ASN A 268 -3.96 12.00 4.26
N SER A 269 -3.75 11.71 5.53
CA SER A 269 -4.58 12.27 6.60
C SER A 269 -3.82 12.51 7.91
N GLU A 270 -4.48 13.12 8.87
CA GLU A 270 -3.97 13.30 10.23
C GLU A 270 -3.68 11.95 10.93
N GLY A 271 -4.39 10.87 10.55
CA GLY A 271 -4.13 9.52 11.06
C GLY A 271 -2.74 8.98 10.70
N ASP A 272 -2.08 9.59 9.70
CA ASP A 272 -0.74 9.19 9.23
C ASP A 272 0.38 10.02 9.84
N ARG A 273 0.04 11.11 10.53
CA ARG A 273 1.00 12.06 11.08
C ARG A 273 2.14 11.36 11.80
N ASP A 274 1.82 10.53 12.79
CA ASP A 274 2.84 9.86 13.61
C ASP A 274 3.71 8.89 12.80
N MET A 275 3.18 8.28 11.73
CA MET A 275 3.95 7.44 10.80
C MET A 275 4.92 8.28 9.96
N LEU A 276 4.47 9.42 9.42
CA LEU A 276 5.32 10.33 8.66
C LEU A 276 6.39 10.96 9.56
N GLU A 277 6.03 11.42 10.76
CA GLU A 277 6.99 11.94 11.75
C GLU A 277 8.01 10.86 12.18
N TYR A 278 7.58 9.61 12.31
CA TYR A 278 8.49 8.51 12.64
C TYR A 278 9.50 8.25 11.53
N SER A 279 9.15 8.46 10.27
CA SER A 279 10.09 8.33 9.15
C SER A 279 11.02 9.53 9.00
N ASP A 280 10.63 10.71 9.47
CA ASP A 280 11.41 11.96 9.43
C ASP A 280 12.41 11.99 10.59
N ASP A 281 13.65 11.58 10.34
CA ASP A 281 14.72 11.70 11.34
C ASP A 281 15.55 12.96 11.13
N LYS A 282 15.06 14.07 11.62
CA LYS A 282 15.68 15.40 11.51
C LYS A 282 17.14 15.48 11.98
N ASN A 283 17.59 14.48 12.73
CA ASN A 283 18.94 14.43 13.28
C ASN A 283 19.83 13.39 12.58
N ALA A 284 19.26 12.56 11.68
CA ALA A 284 20.02 11.51 11.02
C ALA A 284 20.77 12.02 9.79
N ALA A 285 21.92 11.40 9.54
CA ALA A 285 22.63 11.56 8.26
C ALA A 285 21.91 10.83 7.11
N THR A 286 21.01 9.91 7.43
CA THR A 286 20.23 9.14 6.45
C THR A 286 19.18 10.03 5.81
N PRO A 287 19.12 10.10 4.47
CA PRO A 287 18.06 10.84 3.78
C PRO A 287 16.71 10.14 3.96
N ASP A 288 15.67 10.92 4.07
CA ASP A 288 14.30 10.46 4.15
C ASP A 288 13.36 11.30 3.26
N LEU A 289 12.13 10.80 3.04
CA LEU A 289 11.12 11.43 2.20
C LEU A 289 9.72 11.14 2.75
N GLN A 290 9.01 12.19 3.14
CA GLN A 290 7.63 12.15 3.59
C GLN A 290 6.73 12.82 2.55
N MET A 291 5.68 12.10 2.15
CA MET A 291 4.72 12.59 1.16
C MET A 291 3.28 12.41 1.67
N ILE A 292 2.41 13.34 1.29
CA ILE A 292 1.00 13.27 1.67
C ILE A 292 0.11 13.52 0.45
N VAL A 293 -0.83 12.62 0.22
CA VAL A 293 -1.77 12.70 -0.91
C VAL A 293 -2.86 13.72 -0.59
N ASN A 294 -3.06 14.65 -1.52
CA ASN A 294 -4.13 15.64 -1.47
C ASN A 294 -5.21 15.27 -2.49
N HIS A 295 -6.42 15.03 -1.99
CA HIS A 295 -7.59 14.67 -2.78
C HIS A 295 -8.25 15.94 -3.34
N ASP A 296 -7.67 16.51 -4.40
CA ASP A 296 -8.05 17.77 -5.02
C ASP A 296 -8.64 17.60 -6.44
N ASP A 297 -9.13 16.40 -6.78
CA ASP A 297 -9.65 16.07 -8.11
C ASP A 297 -11.07 15.48 -8.08
N PRO A 298 -12.10 16.31 -7.95
CA PRO A 298 -13.48 15.84 -7.88
C PRO A 298 -14.01 15.19 -9.17
N GLU A 299 -13.33 15.43 -10.30
CA GLU A 299 -13.74 14.88 -11.59
C GLU A 299 -13.37 13.41 -11.73
N ARG A 300 -12.12 13.06 -11.38
CA ARG A 300 -11.57 11.70 -11.53
C ARG A 300 -11.69 10.87 -10.26
N GLU A 301 -11.77 11.54 -9.08
CA GLU A 301 -11.88 10.91 -7.77
C GLU A 301 -12.88 11.72 -6.90
N TYR A 302 -12.67 11.90 -5.61
CA TYR A 302 -13.45 12.76 -4.72
C TYR A 302 -12.57 13.92 -4.25
N GLU A 303 -13.19 15.06 -3.93
CA GLU A 303 -12.51 16.17 -3.29
C GLU A 303 -12.85 16.21 -1.81
N TYR A 304 -11.86 16.19 -0.94
CA TYR A 304 -12.04 16.29 0.50
C TYR A 304 -10.72 16.62 1.21
N ALA A 305 -10.83 17.24 2.38
CA ALA A 305 -9.73 17.56 3.30
C ALA A 305 -8.56 18.38 2.72
N VAL A 306 -8.71 18.98 1.53
CA VAL A 306 -7.64 19.68 0.79
C VAL A 306 -6.87 20.69 1.64
N GLU A 307 -7.57 21.57 2.34
CA GLU A 307 -6.95 22.59 3.19
C GLU A 307 -6.22 21.99 4.39
N LYS A 308 -6.81 20.94 5.00
CA LYS A 308 -6.21 20.25 6.16
C LYS A 308 -4.90 19.57 5.79
N VAL A 309 -4.87 18.88 4.64
CA VAL A 309 -3.68 18.20 4.12
C VAL A 309 -2.59 19.21 3.81
N ASN A 310 -2.92 20.30 3.13
CA ASN A 310 -1.95 21.36 2.82
C ASN A 310 -1.37 22.01 4.09
N HIS A 311 -2.22 22.24 5.11
CA HIS A 311 -1.78 22.80 6.39
C HIS A 311 -0.83 21.83 7.12
N LEU A 312 -1.23 20.56 7.24
CA LEU A 312 -0.44 19.52 7.86
C LEU A 312 0.94 19.35 7.19
N ALA A 313 0.96 19.35 5.85
CA ALA A 313 2.19 19.27 5.08
C ALA A 313 3.10 20.50 5.32
N ALA A 314 2.53 21.71 5.32
CA ALA A 314 3.27 22.95 5.54
C ALA A 314 3.87 23.03 6.94
N GLU A 315 3.15 22.59 7.98
CA GLU A 315 3.64 22.56 9.36
C GLU A 315 4.84 21.63 9.53
N ASN A 316 4.89 20.52 8.79
CA ASN A 316 5.90 19.48 8.95
C ASN A 316 6.98 19.49 7.85
N GLY A 317 6.80 20.26 6.79
CA GLY A 317 7.72 20.31 5.65
C GLY A 317 7.59 19.10 4.71
N TRP A 318 6.44 18.41 4.71
CA TRP A 318 6.20 17.24 3.85
C TRP A 318 5.79 17.63 2.43
N GLN A 319 6.06 16.74 1.47
CA GLN A 319 5.70 16.95 0.08
C GLN A 319 4.23 16.61 -0.15
N VAL A 320 3.49 17.53 -0.78
CA VAL A 320 2.10 17.30 -1.16
C VAL A 320 2.04 16.68 -2.55
N ILE A 321 1.37 15.55 -2.68
CA ILE A 321 1.01 14.94 -3.95
C ILE A 321 -0.41 15.40 -4.30
N SER A 322 -0.56 16.25 -5.32
CA SER A 322 -1.86 16.68 -5.83
C SER A 322 -2.36 15.67 -6.85
N MET A 323 -3.47 14.98 -6.58
CA MET A 323 -4.06 14.07 -7.58
C MET A 323 -4.33 14.75 -8.91
N LYS A 324 -4.78 16.01 -8.87
CA LYS A 324 -5.12 16.79 -10.06
C LYS A 324 -3.91 17.19 -10.87
N LYS A 325 -2.80 17.59 -10.22
CA LYS A 325 -1.64 18.16 -10.88
C LYS A 325 -0.55 17.15 -11.18
N ASP A 326 -0.35 16.17 -10.27
CA ASP A 326 0.77 15.25 -10.34
C ASP A 326 0.42 13.93 -11.03
N TRP A 327 -0.87 13.54 -11.08
CA TRP A 327 -1.29 12.28 -11.67
C TRP A 327 -1.90 12.47 -13.06
N GLU A 328 -1.35 11.78 -14.05
CA GLU A 328 -1.90 11.70 -15.40
C GLU A 328 -3.12 10.78 -15.43
N ARG A 329 -3.01 9.63 -14.78
CA ARG A 329 -4.06 8.61 -14.63
C ARG A 329 -4.23 8.26 -13.16
N VAL A 330 -5.48 8.22 -12.67
CA VAL A 330 -5.77 7.90 -11.25
C VAL A 330 -5.91 6.38 -11.06
N PHE A 331 -6.74 5.73 -11.89
CA PHE A 331 -7.01 4.29 -11.81
C PHE A 331 -6.65 3.59 -13.13
N ASP A 332 -6.38 2.29 -13.08
CA ASP A 332 -6.08 1.52 -14.31
C ASP A 332 -7.30 1.40 -15.24
N PHE A 333 -8.50 1.31 -14.67
CA PHE A 333 -9.75 1.27 -15.42
C PHE A 333 -10.19 2.63 -15.98
N SER A 334 -9.64 3.74 -15.54
CA SER A 334 -9.92 5.08 -16.07
C SER A 334 -9.09 5.33 -17.33
N ARG A 335 -9.65 4.99 -18.49
CA ARG A 335 -9.08 5.27 -19.82
C ARG A 335 -9.65 6.54 -20.39
#